data_3195414345e88ca15de43a418e88cff8
#
_entry.id   3195414345e88ca15de43a418e88cff8
#
_cell.length_a   1.000
_cell.length_b   1.000
_cell.length_c   1.000
_cell.angle_alpha   90.00
_cell.angle_beta   90.00
_cell.angle_gamma   90.00
#
_symmetry.space_group_name_H-M   'P 1'
#
loop_
_entity.id
_entity.type
_entity.pdbx_description
1 polymer ?
#
loop_
_entity_poly.entity_id
_entity_poly.type
_entity_poly.pdbx_seq_one_letter_code
_entity_poly.pdbx_strand_id
1 'polypeptide(L)'
;MDTAEAKFKESVPEKDHWKTKAPYKVHDPQDHFDVKYEASCHCGKVQFQLSRDEPLDSKLCHCTTCQTQHAAPFQWAAIFHKDDINFTHGHHDLEWYDPTSKSIEHQLPCKVRCSFCHSPIMDEGRNMILLFPSLVHLKTDEAKSKFKPRLHMFYEQRVMDIPDGLPKWSGINDDSDLIEDSPPEEVKENERKREEKRKEKFAKGENK
;
A
#
# COMPACT_ATOMS: atom_id res chain seq x y z
N MET A 1 -5.29 8.30 33.50
CA MET A 1 -4.75 7.52 32.36
C MET A 1 -3.96 8.36 31.34
N ASP A 2 -3.66 9.63 31.63
CA ASP A 2 -3.15 10.59 30.61
C ASP A 2 -1.65 10.86 30.56
N THR A 3 -0.85 10.27 31.49
CA THR A 3 0.56 10.71 31.62
C THR A 3 1.56 9.92 30.78
N ALA A 4 1.27 8.65 30.46
CA ALA A 4 2.19 7.82 29.68
C ALA A 4 2.03 8.05 28.17
N GLU A 5 0.80 8.21 27.69
CA GLU A 5 0.49 8.55 26.30
C GLU A 5 0.96 9.95 25.92
N ALA A 6 0.80 10.93 26.83
CA ALA A 6 1.29 12.28 26.63
C ALA A 6 2.83 12.31 26.54
N LYS A 7 3.53 11.60 27.42
CA LYS A 7 5.00 11.50 27.40
C LYS A 7 5.54 10.78 26.16
N PHE A 8 4.82 9.77 25.64
CA PHE A 8 5.21 9.09 24.41
C PHE A 8 5.06 10.02 23.20
N LYS A 9 3.98 10.81 23.11
CA LYS A 9 3.79 11.79 22.05
C LYS A 9 4.86 12.89 22.03
N GLU A 10 5.31 13.34 23.21
CA GLU A 10 6.40 14.34 23.33
C GLU A 10 7.78 13.83 22.86
N SER A 11 8.00 12.50 22.87
CA SER A 11 9.27 11.88 22.45
C SER A 11 9.38 11.62 20.94
N VAL A 12 8.27 11.71 20.19
CA VAL A 12 8.23 11.45 18.74
C VAL A 12 8.48 12.76 17.98
N PRO A 13 9.43 12.82 17.02
CA PRO A 13 9.61 13.98 16.18
C PRO A 13 8.33 14.39 15.47
N GLU A 14 8.07 15.69 15.31
CA GLU A 14 6.83 16.22 14.71
C GLU A 14 6.53 15.60 13.33
N LYS A 15 7.57 15.39 12.50
CA LYS A 15 7.44 14.73 11.19
C LYS A 15 6.89 13.31 11.26
N ASP A 16 6.99 12.65 12.42
CA ASP A 16 6.56 11.28 12.66
C ASP A 16 5.28 11.18 13.51
N HIS A 17 4.70 12.31 13.95
CA HIS A 17 3.45 12.32 14.73
C HIS A 17 2.29 11.60 14.03
N TRP A 18 2.29 11.53 12.70
CA TRP A 18 1.30 10.77 11.95
C TRP A 18 1.34 9.26 12.26
N LYS A 19 2.49 8.71 12.67
CA LYS A 19 2.66 7.31 13.06
C LYS A 19 2.00 6.98 14.40
N THR A 20 1.74 8.01 15.23
CA THR A 20 1.10 7.85 16.55
C THR A 20 -0.42 8.10 16.52
N LYS A 21 -0.94 8.55 15.38
CA LYS A 21 -2.38 8.74 15.18
C LYS A 21 -2.97 7.45 14.63
N ALA A 22 -4.23 7.15 15.02
CA ALA A 22 -4.96 6.07 14.37
C ALA A 22 -4.86 6.22 12.84
N PRO A 23 -4.55 5.14 12.10
CA PRO A 23 -4.33 5.20 10.64
C PRO A 23 -5.62 5.40 9.87
N TYR A 24 -6.72 5.41 10.57
CA TYR A 24 -8.05 5.31 10.04
C TYR A 24 -8.95 6.26 10.82
N LYS A 25 -10.02 6.66 10.17
CA LYS A 25 -11.14 7.32 10.81
C LYS A 25 -12.13 6.24 11.26
N VAL A 26 -12.46 6.24 12.54
CA VAL A 26 -13.64 5.54 13.02
C VAL A 26 -14.81 6.49 12.79
N HIS A 27 -15.70 6.14 11.89
CA HIS A 27 -16.87 6.94 11.61
C HIS A 27 -17.85 6.86 12.77
N ASP A 28 -18.45 8.01 13.14
CA ASP A 28 -19.53 8.03 14.09
C ASP A 28 -20.70 7.18 13.53
N PRO A 29 -21.40 6.37 14.34
CA PRO A 29 -22.59 5.63 13.89
C PRO A 29 -23.67 6.51 13.25
N GLN A 30 -23.65 7.82 13.50
CA GLN A 30 -24.57 8.79 12.91
C GLN A 30 -24.05 9.31 11.54
N ASP A 31 -22.77 9.13 11.23
CA ASP A 31 -22.21 9.50 9.93
C ASP A 31 -22.63 8.48 8.88
N HIS A 32 -23.09 8.98 7.73
CA HIS A 32 -23.39 8.12 6.59
C HIS A 32 -22.07 7.60 5.98
N PHE A 33 -21.82 6.30 6.05
CA PHE A 33 -20.73 5.63 5.36
C PHE A 33 -21.30 4.69 4.29
N ASP A 34 -21.08 5.01 3.01
CA ASP A 34 -21.59 4.22 1.87
C ASP A 34 -20.77 2.94 1.68
N VAL A 35 -21.19 1.86 2.33
CA VAL A 35 -20.47 0.59 2.33
C VAL A 35 -20.54 -0.09 0.98
N LYS A 36 -19.40 -0.25 0.31
CA LYS A 36 -19.24 -1.03 -0.93
C LYS A 36 -18.76 -2.45 -0.64
N TYR A 37 -17.80 -2.60 0.27
CA TYR A 37 -17.23 -3.90 0.64
C TYR A 37 -17.08 -4.01 2.15
N GLU A 38 -17.17 -5.25 2.62
CA GLU A 38 -16.78 -5.67 3.95
C GLU A 38 -15.46 -6.45 3.87
N ALA A 39 -14.67 -6.37 4.92
CA ALA A 39 -13.38 -7.04 5.02
C ALA A 39 -13.10 -7.48 6.44
N SER A 40 -12.28 -8.51 6.59
CA SER A 40 -11.88 -9.01 7.91
C SER A 40 -10.51 -9.68 7.88
N CYS A 41 -9.84 -9.71 9.05
CA CYS A 41 -8.71 -10.60 9.27
C CYS A 41 -9.18 -12.07 9.34
N HIS A 42 -8.23 -12.99 9.27
CA HIS A 42 -8.53 -14.43 9.28
C HIS A 42 -9.35 -14.88 10.50
N CYS A 43 -9.09 -14.36 11.71
CA CYS A 43 -9.84 -14.75 12.91
C CYS A 43 -11.16 -13.97 13.10
N GLY A 44 -11.46 -12.98 12.25
CA GLY A 44 -12.67 -12.17 12.32
C GLY A 44 -12.70 -11.11 13.45
N LYS A 45 -11.64 -11.00 14.28
CA LYS A 45 -11.60 -10.00 15.37
C LYS A 45 -11.39 -8.59 14.87
N VAL A 46 -10.71 -8.41 13.75
CA VAL A 46 -10.59 -7.12 13.07
C VAL A 46 -11.50 -7.14 11.87
N GLN A 47 -12.47 -6.21 11.82
CA GLN A 47 -13.43 -6.07 10.73
C GLN A 47 -13.51 -4.61 10.30
N PHE A 48 -13.63 -4.38 9.01
CA PHE A 48 -13.71 -3.05 8.43
C PHE A 48 -14.53 -3.03 7.15
N GLN A 49 -14.91 -1.83 6.75
CA GLN A 49 -15.71 -1.55 5.56
C GLN A 49 -14.96 -0.62 4.63
N LEU A 50 -15.25 -0.68 3.35
CA LEU A 50 -14.73 0.22 2.33
C LEU A 50 -15.88 0.96 1.65
N SER A 51 -15.72 2.27 1.46
CA SER A 51 -16.72 3.13 0.80
C SER A 51 -16.47 3.30 -0.70
N ARG A 52 -15.27 2.96 -1.18
CA ARG A 52 -14.89 3.11 -2.58
C ARG A 52 -15.14 1.81 -3.34
N ASP A 53 -15.73 1.91 -4.53
CA ASP A 53 -16.07 0.77 -5.39
C ASP A 53 -14.85 0.10 -6.05
N GLU A 54 -13.77 0.85 -6.26
CA GLU A 54 -12.48 0.35 -6.77
C GLU A 54 -11.31 1.06 -6.09
N PRO A 55 -10.15 0.42 -5.94
CA PRO A 55 -8.97 1.07 -5.41
C PRO A 55 -8.50 2.20 -6.34
N LEU A 56 -7.77 3.18 -5.78
CA LEU A 56 -7.08 4.21 -6.57
C LEU A 56 -6.01 3.60 -7.47
N ASP A 57 -5.40 2.53 -7.02
CA ASP A 57 -4.42 1.73 -7.75
C ASP A 57 -4.28 0.34 -7.11
N SER A 58 -3.81 -0.64 -7.87
CA SER A 58 -3.53 -1.99 -7.38
C SER A 58 -2.24 -2.51 -8.02
N LYS A 59 -1.31 -3.00 -7.19
CA LYS A 59 0.07 -3.33 -7.60
C LYS A 59 0.59 -4.59 -6.92
N LEU A 60 1.55 -5.24 -7.58
CA LEU A 60 2.38 -6.30 -7.00
C LEU A 60 3.77 -5.74 -6.70
N CYS A 61 4.20 -5.78 -5.44
CA CYS A 61 5.51 -5.32 -5.01
C CYS A 61 6.43 -6.51 -4.71
N HIS A 62 7.55 -6.61 -5.44
CA HIS A 62 8.53 -7.68 -5.32
C HIS A 62 9.77 -7.31 -4.49
N CYS A 63 9.79 -6.15 -3.82
CA CYS A 63 10.97 -5.78 -3.02
C CYS A 63 11.19 -6.79 -1.89
N THR A 64 12.46 -7.00 -1.53
CA THR A 64 12.87 -7.97 -0.50
C THR A 64 12.19 -7.72 0.85
N THR A 65 11.93 -6.44 1.20
CA THR A 65 11.21 -6.10 2.43
C THR A 65 9.76 -6.60 2.40
N CYS A 66 9.04 -6.40 1.29
CA CYS A 66 7.67 -6.91 1.15
C CYS A 66 7.65 -8.44 1.18
N GLN A 67 8.59 -9.10 0.48
CA GLN A 67 8.71 -10.55 0.50
C GLN A 67 8.90 -11.09 1.92
N THR A 68 9.83 -10.53 2.68
CA THR A 68 10.12 -10.98 4.05
C THR A 68 9.01 -10.66 5.04
N GLN A 69 8.36 -9.48 4.92
CA GLN A 69 7.25 -9.09 5.80
C GLN A 69 5.99 -9.93 5.59
N HIS A 70 5.78 -10.43 4.39
CA HIS A 70 4.61 -11.24 4.06
C HIS A 70 4.90 -12.75 3.94
N ALA A 71 6.19 -13.15 4.05
CA ALA A 71 6.63 -14.52 3.79
C ALA A 71 6.06 -15.06 2.46
N ALA A 72 6.06 -14.22 1.42
CA ALA A 72 5.43 -14.47 0.14
C ALA A 72 6.30 -13.93 -1.01
N PRO A 73 6.13 -14.43 -2.25
CA PRO A 73 6.93 -13.97 -3.40
C PRO A 73 6.76 -12.48 -3.73
N PHE A 74 5.66 -11.89 -3.33
CA PHE A 74 5.32 -10.47 -3.53
C PHE A 74 4.21 -10.06 -2.55
N GLN A 75 4.02 -8.75 -2.41
CA GLN A 75 2.86 -8.16 -1.75
C GLN A 75 1.87 -7.68 -2.81
N TRP A 76 0.62 -8.12 -2.73
CA TRP A 76 -0.47 -7.52 -3.51
C TRP A 76 -1.15 -6.45 -2.67
N ALA A 77 -1.06 -5.19 -3.11
CA ALA A 77 -1.59 -4.03 -2.41
C ALA A 77 -2.55 -3.23 -3.28
N ALA A 78 -3.71 -2.90 -2.72
CA ALA A 78 -4.69 -1.98 -3.30
C ALA A 78 -4.68 -0.66 -2.51
N ILE A 79 -4.53 0.46 -3.19
CA ILE A 79 -4.35 1.78 -2.59
C ILE A 79 -5.70 2.46 -2.41
N PHE A 80 -5.94 2.99 -1.19
CA PHE A 80 -7.13 3.75 -0.81
C PHE A 80 -6.73 5.02 -0.03
N HIS A 81 -7.62 6.00 0.03
CA HIS A 81 -7.51 7.05 1.03
C HIS A 81 -7.85 6.50 2.41
N LYS A 82 -7.34 7.12 3.47
CA LYS A 82 -7.67 6.75 4.85
C LYS A 82 -9.15 6.92 5.16
N ASP A 83 -9.81 7.88 4.54
CA ASP A 83 -11.24 8.15 4.70
C ASP A 83 -12.14 7.11 3.98
N ASP A 84 -11.57 6.28 3.11
CA ASP A 84 -12.31 5.21 2.43
C ASP A 84 -12.51 3.95 3.30
N ILE A 85 -11.88 3.89 4.50
CA ILE A 85 -11.97 2.75 5.43
C ILE A 85 -12.71 3.12 6.70
N ASN A 86 -13.60 2.24 7.16
CA ASN A 86 -14.28 2.33 8.44
C ASN A 86 -14.10 1.03 9.23
N PHE A 87 -13.41 1.08 10.37
CA PHE A 87 -13.27 -0.08 11.25
C PHE A 87 -14.53 -0.25 12.09
N THR A 88 -15.17 -1.40 11.95
CA THR A 88 -16.37 -1.76 12.72
C THR A 88 -16.02 -2.53 13.99
N HIS A 89 -14.92 -3.31 13.99
CA HIS A 89 -14.45 -4.07 15.12
C HIS A 89 -12.92 -4.13 15.15
N GLY A 90 -12.36 -4.20 16.37
CA GLY A 90 -10.95 -4.55 16.59
C GLY A 90 -9.94 -3.47 16.21
N HIS A 91 -10.33 -2.20 16.06
CA HIS A 91 -9.41 -1.13 15.75
C HIS A 91 -8.40 -0.81 16.87
N HIS A 92 -8.68 -1.24 18.11
CA HIS A 92 -7.74 -1.18 19.23
C HIS A 92 -6.82 -2.41 19.31
N ASP A 93 -7.09 -3.44 18.51
CA ASP A 93 -6.38 -4.72 18.51
C ASP A 93 -5.44 -4.82 17.28
N LEU A 94 -4.80 -3.72 16.92
CA LEU A 94 -3.85 -3.64 15.82
C LEU A 94 -2.42 -3.52 16.35
N GLU A 95 -1.51 -4.27 15.75
CA GLU A 95 -0.07 -4.17 15.96
C GLU A 95 0.59 -3.41 14.82
N TRP A 96 1.62 -2.64 15.16
CA TRP A 96 2.33 -1.75 14.26
C TRP A 96 3.80 -2.09 14.21
N TYR A 97 4.35 -2.09 12.99
CA TYR A 97 5.76 -2.22 12.76
C TYR A 97 6.22 -1.18 11.74
N ASP A 98 7.21 -0.36 12.11
CA ASP A 98 7.86 0.58 11.20
C ASP A 98 9.11 -0.05 10.58
N PRO A 99 9.11 -0.44 9.30
CA PRO A 99 10.25 -1.05 8.62
C PRO A 99 11.29 -0.02 8.15
N THR A 100 11.06 1.28 8.32
CA THR A 100 11.89 2.35 7.76
C THR A 100 13.36 2.23 8.18
N SER A 101 13.62 1.83 9.43
CA SER A 101 14.98 1.65 9.94
C SER A 101 15.74 0.48 9.30
N LYS A 102 15.05 -0.40 8.60
CA LYS A 102 15.60 -1.60 7.94
C LYS A 102 15.48 -1.56 6.43
N SER A 103 14.79 -0.57 5.87
CA SER A 103 14.71 -0.38 4.43
C SER A 103 15.79 0.59 3.98
N ILE A 104 16.64 0.15 3.05
CA ILE A 104 17.70 0.95 2.45
C ILE A 104 17.32 1.49 1.07
N GLU A 105 16.26 0.96 0.46
CA GLU A 105 15.89 1.25 -0.92
C GLU A 105 14.89 2.40 -1.02
N HIS A 106 13.91 2.42 -0.13
CA HIS A 106 12.91 3.49 -0.05
C HIS A 106 12.24 3.48 1.32
N GLN A 107 11.59 4.59 1.66
CA GLN A 107 10.82 4.70 2.90
C GLN A 107 9.49 3.97 2.73
N LEU A 108 9.26 2.94 3.55
CA LEU A 108 8.04 2.14 3.57
C LEU A 108 7.02 2.68 4.57
N PRO A 109 5.70 2.54 4.28
CA PRO A 109 4.66 2.77 5.27
C PRO A 109 4.76 1.78 6.43
N CYS A 110 4.16 2.13 7.58
CA CYS A 110 4.05 1.21 8.71
C CYS A 110 3.21 -0.01 8.36
N LYS A 111 3.68 -1.18 8.77
CA LYS A 111 2.97 -2.45 8.63
C LYS A 111 1.98 -2.61 9.78
N VAL A 112 0.71 -2.85 9.46
CA VAL A 112 -0.37 -3.02 10.41
C VAL A 112 -0.94 -4.43 10.33
N ARG A 113 -1.05 -5.10 11.46
CA ARG A 113 -1.58 -6.48 11.55
C ARG A 113 -2.55 -6.65 12.70
N CYS A 114 -3.36 -7.70 12.64
CA CYS A 114 -4.19 -8.12 13.75
C CYS A 114 -3.33 -8.68 14.89
N SER A 115 -3.49 -8.20 16.13
CA SER A 115 -2.73 -8.67 17.30
C SER A 115 -3.01 -10.13 17.70
N PHE A 116 -4.11 -10.72 17.23
CA PHE A 116 -4.51 -12.09 17.57
C PHE A 116 -4.05 -13.14 16.58
N CYS A 117 -4.31 -12.93 15.29
CA CYS A 117 -3.98 -13.91 14.25
C CYS A 117 -2.83 -13.49 13.35
N HIS A 118 -2.29 -12.30 13.58
CA HIS A 118 -1.17 -11.69 12.86
C HIS A 118 -1.39 -11.55 11.34
N SER A 119 -2.65 -11.71 10.87
CA SER A 119 -2.98 -11.38 9.48
C SER A 119 -2.58 -9.94 9.19
N PRO A 120 -1.79 -9.69 8.12
CA PRO A 120 -1.54 -8.34 7.66
C PRO A 120 -2.87 -7.67 7.29
N ILE A 121 -3.09 -6.43 7.74
CA ILE A 121 -4.31 -5.67 7.45
C ILE A 121 -4.05 -4.65 6.36
N MET A 122 -2.99 -3.85 6.52
CA MET A 122 -2.63 -2.80 5.57
C MET A 122 -1.20 -2.33 5.81
N ASP A 123 -0.65 -1.63 4.82
CA ASP A 123 0.49 -0.74 5.04
C ASP A 123 -0.05 0.69 5.18
N GLU A 124 0.29 1.33 6.27
CA GLU A 124 -0.22 2.66 6.58
C GLU A 124 0.82 3.73 6.23
N GLY A 125 0.49 4.60 5.30
CA GLY A 125 1.24 5.80 4.98
C GLY A 125 0.59 7.06 5.55
N ARG A 126 1.16 8.24 5.24
CA ARG A 126 0.68 9.51 5.79
C ARG A 126 -0.77 9.82 5.40
N ASN A 127 -1.12 9.69 4.13
CA ASN A 127 -2.43 10.06 3.58
C ASN A 127 -3.18 8.88 2.96
N MET A 128 -2.49 7.78 2.73
CA MET A 128 -2.98 6.61 2.01
C MET A 128 -2.81 5.35 2.85
N ILE A 129 -3.59 4.35 2.54
CA ILE A 129 -3.41 2.98 3.00
C ILE A 129 -3.23 2.05 1.81
N LEU A 130 -2.40 1.04 1.97
CA LEU A 130 -2.21 -0.06 1.02
C LEU A 130 -2.86 -1.29 1.65
N LEU A 131 -4.09 -1.57 1.24
CA LEU A 131 -4.89 -2.69 1.72
C LEU A 131 -4.53 -3.97 0.99
N PHE A 132 -4.69 -5.11 1.66
CA PHE A 132 -4.49 -6.42 1.04
C PHE A 132 -5.83 -6.96 0.53
N PRO A 133 -6.03 -7.06 -0.80
CA PRO A 133 -7.31 -7.45 -1.39
C PRO A 133 -7.84 -8.81 -0.93
N SER A 134 -6.96 -9.72 -0.50
CA SER A 134 -7.34 -11.02 0.07
C SER A 134 -8.17 -10.96 1.35
N LEU A 135 -8.21 -9.80 2.02
CA LEU A 135 -9.04 -9.57 3.21
C LEU A 135 -10.46 -9.09 2.84
N VAL A 136 -10.63 -8.54 1.64
CA VAL A 136 -11.90 -7.96 1.18
C VAL A 136 -12.81 -9.08 0.68
N HIS A 137 -14.07 -9.07 1.10
CA HIS A 137 -15.04 -10.07 0.74
C HIS A 137 -15.59 -9.83 -0.67
N LEU A 138 -14.77 -10.05 -1.69
CA LEU A 138 -15.08 -9.88 -3.10
C LEU A 138 -15.95 -11.05 -3.60
N LYS A 139 -17.28 -10.88 -3.53
CA LYS A 139 -18.28 -11.95 -3.78
C LYS A 139 -18.52 -12.22 -5.27
N THR A 140 -18.21 -11.28 -6.15
CA THR A 140 -18.48 -11.40 -7.60
C THR A 140 -17.20 -11.25 -8.41
N ASP A 141 -17.18 -11.79 -9.63
CA ASP A 141 -16.04 -11.66 -10.52
C ASP A 141 -15.85 -10.21 -11.01
N GLU A 142 -16.94 -9.43 -11.08
CA GLU A 142 -16.87 -8.00 -11.32
C GLU A 142 -16.08 -7.30 -10.18
N ALA A 143 -16.45 -7.54 -8.91
CA ALA A 143 -15.74 -7.00 -7.77
C ALA A 143 -14.26 -7.40 -7.77
N LYS A 144 -13.96 -8.69 -8.02
CA LYS A 144 -12.57 -9.17 -8.14
C LYS A 144 -11.80 -8.45 -9.25
N SER A 145 -12.46 -8.18 -10.39
CA SER A 145 -11.81 -7.52 -11.53
C SER A 145 -11.35 -6.09 -11.22
N LYS A 146 -12.10 -5.37 -10.37
CA LYS A 146 -11.77 -4.00 -9.93
C LYS A 146 -10.51 -3.94 -9.06
N PHE A 147 -10.17 -5.02 -8.37
CA PHE A 147 -9.00 -5.10 -7.51
C PHE A 147 -7.77 -5.69 -8.20
N LYS A 148 -7.87 -6.18 -9.44
CA LYS A 148 -6.74 -6.77 -10.16
C LYS A 148 -5.53 -5.85 -10.18
N PRO A 149 -4.32 -6.38 -9.94
CA PRO A 149 -3.11 -5.58 -10.08
C PRO A 149 -2.93 -5.16 -11.54
N ARG A 150 -2.40 -3.95 -11.75
CA ARG A 150 -2.14 -3.42 -13.10
C ARG A 150 -0.66 -3.43 -13.48
N LEU A 151 0.23 -3.65 -12.52
CA LEU A 151 1.68 -3.65 -12.75
C LEU A 151 2.45 -4.33 -11.60
N HIS A 152 3.72 -4.61 -11.88
CA HIS A 152 4.71 -5.06 -10.89
C HIS A 152 5.72 -3.95 -10.60
N MET A 153 6.12 -3.82 -9.32
CA MET A 153 7.21 -2.95 -8.86
C MET A 153 8.35 -3.79 -8.29
N PHE A 154 9.58 -3.29 -8.42
CA PHE A 154 10.81 -3.96 -7.94
C PHE A 154 10.94 -5.38 -8.50
N TYR A 155 10.56 -5.57 -9.76
CA TYR A 155 10.50 -6.89 -10.37
C TYR A 155 11.88 -7.55 -10.56
N GLU A 156 12.96 -6.77 -10.56
CA GLU A 156 14.34 -7.32 -10.55
C GLU A 156 14.65 -8.13 -9.30
N GLN A 157 13.97 -7.84 -8.17
CA GLN A 157 14.11 -8.55 -6.90
C GLN A 157 13.20 -9.79 -6.77
N ARG A 158 12.46 -10.12 -7.83
CA ARG A 158 11.54 -11.26 -7.82
C ARG A 158 12.24 -12.58 -7.54
N VAL A 159 11.54 -13.48 -6.85
CA VAL A 159 12.00 -14.85 -6.59
C VAL A 159 11.45 -15.85 -7.58
N MET A 160 10.53 -15.43 -8.43
CA MET A 160 9.91 -16.24 -9.50
C MET A 160 9.39 -15.34 -10.62
N ASP A 161 9.38 -15.85 -11.84
CA ASP A 161 8.80 -15.16 -12.99
C ASP A 161 7.26 -15.25 -12.99
N ILE A 162 6.60 -14.16 -13.38
CA ILE A 162 5.14 -14.07 -13.51
C ILE A 162 4.80 -13.60 -14.92
N PRO A 163 4.52 -14.52 -15.86
CA PRO A 163 4.24 -14.19 -17.26
C PRO A 163 2.77 -13.82 -17.48
N ASP A 164 2.32 -12.74 -16.86
CA ASP A 164 0.92 -12.26 -16.89
C ASP A 164 0.66 -11.13 -17.89
N GLY A 165 1.72 -10.66 -18.57
CA GLY A 165 1.62 -9.58 -19.57
C GLY A 165 1.45 -8.18 -18.96
N LEU A 166 1.57 -8.03 -17.64
CA LEU A 166 1.52 -6.71 -16.99
C LEU A 166 2.87 -5.98 -17.07
N PRO A 167 2.88 -4.64 -17.03
CA PRO A 167 4.11 -3.86 -16.94
C PRO A 167 4.95 -4.23 -15.72
N LYS A 168 6.25 -4.43 -15.91
CA LYS A 168 7.20 -4.87 -14.88
C LYS A 168 8.30 -3.84 -14.70
N TRP A 169 8.22 -3.09 -13.61
CA TRP A 169 9.15 -2.03 -13.27
C TRP A 169 10.33 -2.57 -12.48
N SER A 170 11.55 -2.15 -12.82
CA SER A 170 12.77 -2.51 -12.07
C SER A 170 12.76 -2.01 -10.63
N GLY A 171 12.13 -0.86 -10.39
CA GLY A 171 11.94 -0.22 -9.09
C GLY A 171 10.52 0.31 -8.92
N ILE A 172 10.40 1.56 -8.45
CA ILE A 172 9.11 2.25 -8.31
C ILE A 172 8.57 2.59 -9.71
N ASN A 173 7.29 2.35 -9.93
CA ASN A 173 6.64 2.68 -11.20
C ASN A 173 6.75 4.19 -11.51
N ASP A 174 6.89 4.50 -12.79
CA ASP A 174 7.07 5.84 -13.36
C ASP A 174 8.40 6.54 -13.01
N ASP A 175 9.21 5.97 -12.10
CA ASP A 175 10.53 6.49 -11.69
C ASP A 175 11.70 5.54 -12.01
N SER A 176 11.42 4.33 -12.48
CA SER A 176 12.41 3.32 -12.86
C SER A 176 12.21 2.83 -14.30
N ASP A 177 12.99 1.85 -14.73
CA ASP A 177 12.89 1.27 -16.06
C ASP A 177 11.88 0.13 -16.09
N LEU A 178 11.20 -0.02 -17.22
CA LEU A 178 10.46 -1.25 -17.54
C LEU A 178 11.44 -2.30 -18.06
N ILE A 179 11.28 -3.54 -17.59
CA ILE A 179 12.11 -4.66 -18.04
C ILE A 179 11.52 -5.36 -19.27
N GLU A 180 12.31 -6.17 -19.97
CA GLU A 180 12.07 -6.68 -21.33
C GLU A 180 10.77 -7.48 -21.50
N ASP A 181 10.27 -8.16 -20.46
CA ASP A 181 9.02 -8.90 -20.51
C ASP A 181 7.76 -8.06 -20.25
N SER A 182 7.94 -6.73 -20.19
CA SER A 182 6.82 -5.78 -20.17
C SER A 182 6.22 -5.61 -21.57
N PRO A 183 4.93 -5.18 -21.69
CA PRO A 183 4.31 -4.90 -22.97
C PRO A 183 5.13 -3.88 -23.78
N PRO A 184 5.42 -4.13 -25.07
CA PRO A 184 6.29 -3.26 -25.87
C PRO A 184 5.79 -1.81 -26.02
N GLU A 185 4.49 -1.61 -26.02
CA GLU A 185 3.86 -0.29 -26.06
C GLU A 185 4.11 0.50 -24.76
N GLU A 186 4.07 -0.16 -23.60
CA GLU A 186 4.37 0.45 -22.31
C GLU A 186 5.86 0.83 -22.19
N VAL A 187 6.75 -0.01 -22.72
CA VAL A 187 8.19 0.28 -22.76
C VAL A 187 8.46 1.53 -23.57
N LYS A 188 7.90 1.63 -24.80
CA LYS A 188 8.05 2.80 -25.68
C LYS A 188 7.50 4.08 -25.05
N GLU A 189 6.32 3.99 -24.41
CA GLU A 189 5.71 5.14 -23.77
C GLU A 189 6.53 5.61 -22.56
N ASN A 190 7.08 4.69 -21.78
CA ASN A 190 7.97 5.02 -20.67
C ASN A 190 9.26 5.71 -21.15
N GLU A 191 9.88 5.18 -22.19
CA GLU A 191 11.08 5.78 -22.80
C GLU A 191 10.79 7.22 -23.27
N ARG A 192 9.65 7.44 -23.94
CA ARG A 192 9.23 8.77 -24.40
C ARG A 192 9.06 9.75 -23.21
N LYS A 193 8.34 9.35 -22.18
CA LYS A 193 8.14 10.17 -20.95
C LYS A 193 9.45 10.50 -20.26
N ARG A 194 10.38 9.56 -20.18
CA ARG A 194 11.70 9.77 -19.58
C ARG A 194 12.54 10.74 -20.38
N GLU A 195 12.48 10.65 -21.70
CA GLU A 195 13.19 11.57 -22.60
C GLU A 195 12.64 13.00 -22.47
N GLU A 196 11.31 13.16 -22.39
CA GLU A 196 10.67 14.45 -22.14
C GLU A 196 11.09 15.05 -20.79
N LYS A 197 11.01 14.27 -19.69
CA LYS A 197 11.48 14.70 -18.37
C LYS A 197 12.96 15.11 -18.37
N ARG A 198 13.81 14.40 -19.12
CA ARG A 198 15.23 14.73 -19.25
C ARG A 198 15.45 16.05 -19.98
N LYS A 199 14.70 16.29 -21.08
CA LYS A 199 14.73 17.55 -21.82
C LYS A 199 14.27 18.73 -20.96
N GLU A 200 13.22 18.55 -20.18
CA GLU A 200 12.71 19.58 -19.25
C GLU A 200 13.73 19.93 -18.15
N LYS A 201 14.38 18.94 -17.54
CA LYS A 201 15.43 19.16 -16.53
C LYS A 201 16.63 19.91 -17.13
N PHE A 202 17.02 19.53 -18.33
CA PHE A 202 18.10 20.23 -19.04
C PHE A 202 17.76 21.70 -19.34
N ALA A 203 16.51 21.95 -19.78
CA ALA A 203 16.02 23.31 -20.06
C ALA A 203 15.93 24.18 -18.79
N LYS A 204 15.71 23.57 -17.60
CA LYS A 204 15.67 24.28 -16.30
C LYS A 204 17.05 24.47 -15.65
N GLY A 205 18.13 23.98 -16.26
CA GLY A 205 19.48 24.08 -15.71
C GLY A 205 19.74 23.25 -14.46
N GLU A 206 18.89 22.27 -14.17
CA GLU A 206 18.99 21.37 -13.01
C GLU A 206 19.92 20.17 -13.28
N ASN A 207 21.11 20.43 -13.84
CA ASN A 207 22.15 19.41 -13.96
C ASN A 207 23.00 19.39 -12.69
N LYS A 208 22.75 18.39 -11.84
CA LYS A 208 23.73 17.90 -10.87
C LYS A 208 24.14 16.51 -11.19
#